data_d3be23a53885d88873d27db3cbdb5c16
#
_entry.id   d3be23a53885d88873d27db3cbdb5c16
#
_cell.length_a   1.000
_cell.length_b   1.000
_cell.length_c   1.000
_cell.angle_alpha   90.00
_cell.angle_beta   90.00
_cell.angle_gamma   90.00
#
_symmetry.space_group_name_H-M   'P 1'
#
loop_
_entity.id
_entity.type
_entity.pdbx_description
1 polymer ?
#
loop_
_entity_poly.entity_id
_entity_poly.type
_entity_poly.pdbx_seq_one_letter_code
_entity_poly.pdbx_strand_id
1 'polypeptide(L)'
;MEVSIKNLTKSYSNKLVLDIDQLTMEKGKITGIIGPNGSGKSTLLNIVAGLDKEFLGIVEYDKQLITREIYKEMTLVTQKPYLFRRKVYENIEYPLKVRKVKKAEMKRKVKDIIERFEIGELKDKKANLLSGGESQKVSLARALVFEPRLLLLDEPTSNIDPESIKIMEREILKFNREIKGTVLIVTHNIEQSKRLCDNIVYLEEGKVGF
;
A
#
# COMPACT_ATOMS: atom_id res chain seq x y z
N MET A 1 6.10 11.59 -2.25
CA MET A 1 4.77 12.23 -2.43
C MET A 1 4.23 12.52 -1.05
N GLU A 2 3.92 13.77 -0.75
CA GLU A 2 3.18 14.16 0.45
C GLU A 2 1.68 13.97 0.20
N VAL A 3 0.91 13.56 1.21
CA VAL A 3 -0.55 13.52 1.13
C VAL A 3 -1.11 14.37 2.26
N SER A 4 -1.95 15.35 1.96
CA SER A 4 -2.65 16.15 2.94
C SER A 4 -4.16 16.04 2.80
N ILE A 5 -4.83 15.93 3.92
CA ILE A 5 -6.27 15.79 4.07
C ILE A 5 -6.79 16.95 4.90
N LYS A 6 -7.87 17.60 4.47
CA LYS A 6 -8.49 18.73 5.14
C LYS A 6 -10.01 18.60 5.13
N ASN A 7 -10.64 18.71 6.31
CA ASN A 7 -12.09 18.70 6.52
C ASN A 7 -12.77 17.50 5.83
N LEU A 8 -12.15 16.32 5.93
CA LEU A 8 -12.66 15.11 5.30
C LEU A 8 -13.82 14.53 6.08
N THR A 9 -14.99 14.46 5.48
CA THR A 9 -16.12 13.71 6.01
C THR A 9 -16.61 12.67 5.00
N LYS A 10 -16.90 11.46 5.48
CA LYS A 10 -17.45 10.35 4.69
C LYS A 10 -18.57 9.67 5.43
N SER A 11 -19.69 9.49 4.73
CA SER A 11 -20.84 8.72 5.25
C SER A 11 -21.24 7.62 4.27
N TYR A 12 -21.75 6.51 4.80
CA TYR A 12 -22.45 5.46 4.04
C TYR A 12 -23.86 5.33 4.61
N SER A 13 -24.89 5.41 3.76
CA SER A 13 -26.29 5.29 4.17
C SER A 13 -26.62 6.12 5.44
N ASN A 14 -26.24 7.39 5.45
CA ASN A 14 -26.40 8.35 6.55
C ASN A 14 -25.61 8.05 7.85
N LYS A 15 -24.75 7.03 7.85
CA LYS A 15 -23.83 6.78 8.96
C LYS A 15 -22.50 7.43 8.69
N LEU A 16 -22.09 8.38 9.53
CA LEU A 16 -20.76 9.00 9.49
C LEU A 16 -19.70 7.95 9.79
N VAL A 17 -18.68 7.84 8.93
CA VAL A 17 -17.60 6.86 9.02
C VAL A 17 -16.24 7.53 9.19
N LEU A 18 -16.06 8.72 8.59
CA LEU A 18 -14.87 9.54 8.78
C LEU A 18 -15.26 10.99 9.03
N ASP A 19 -14.53 11.62 9.97
CA ASP A 19 -14.63 13.03 10.34
C ASP A 19 -13.22 13.49 10.76
N ILE A 20 -12.44 13.95 9.78
CA ILE A 20 -11.02 14.27 9.95
C ILE A 20 -10.77 15.73 9.56
N ASP A 21 -10.49 16.57 10.53
CA ASP A 21 -10.19 17.98 10.29
C ASP A 21 -8.91 18.16 9.49
N GLN A 22 -7.83 17.51 9.94
CA GLN A 22 -6.53 17.58 9.28
C GLN A 22 -5.72 16.31 9.52
N LEU A 23 -5.08 15.80 8.45
CA LEU A 23 -4.11 14.73 8.52
C LEU A 23 -3.07 14.92 7.41
N THR A 24 -1.79 14.79 7.75
CA THR A 24 -0.69 14.88 6.78
C THR A 24 0.19 13.64 6.87
N MET A 25 0.44 13.01 5.72
CA MET A 25 1.44 11.95 5.54
C MET A 25 2.65 12.57 4.87
N GLU A 26 3.72 12.72 5.63
CA GLU A 26 4.94 13.40 5.18
C GLU A 26 5.64 12.62 4.07
N LYS A 27 6.17 13.36 3.10
CA LYS A 27 6.93 12.78 1.99
C LYS A 27 8.14 11.97 2.49
N GLY A 28 8.27 10.74 1.98
CA GLY A 28 9.39 9.86 2.29
C GLY A 28 9.36 9.26 3.70
N LYS A 29 8.23 9.38 4.40
CA LYS A 29 8.01 8.77 5.71
C LYS A 29 7.05 7.59 5.62
N ILE A 30 7.10 6.71 6.63
CA ILE A 30 6.13 5.65 6.84
C ILE A 30 5.16 6.11 7.91
N THR A 31 3.89 6.30 7.54
CA THR A 31 2.80 6.64 8.46
C THR A 31 1.94 5.41 8.71
N GLY A 32 1.80 5.04 9.97
CA GLY A 32 0.88 3.98 10.42
C GLY A 32 -0.46 4.55 10.85
N ILE A 33 -1.56 4.00 10.33
CA ILE A 33 -2.91 4.25 10.85
C ILE A 33 -3.32 3.03 11.67
N ILE A 34 -3.50 3.22 12.97
CA ILE A 34 -3.93 2.16 13.89
C ILE A 34 -5.31 2.50 14.49
N GLY A 35 -6.00 1.51 14.98
CA GLY A 35 -7.31 1.68 15.63
C GLY A 35 -8.15 0.43 15.55
N PRO A 36 -9.31 0.38 16.26
CA PRO A 36 -10.18 -0.79 16.30
C PRO A 36 -10.80 -1.10 14.93
N ASN A 37 -11.35 -2.31 14.80
CA ASN A 37 -12.12 -2.68 13.62
C ASN A 37 -13.34 -1.77 13.48
N GLY A 38 -13.63 -1.34 12.25
CA GLY A 38 -14.74 -0.43 11.99
C GLY A 38 -14.45 1.05 12.24
N SER A 39 -13.23 1.44 12.65
CA SER A 39 -12.88 2.85 12.89
C SER A 39 -12.74 3.72 11.63
N GLY A 40 -12.84 3.13 10.41
CA GLY A 40 -12.75 3.87 9.15
C GLY A 40 -11.40 3.76 8.43
N LYS A 41 -10.42 2.98 8.92
CA LYS A 41 -9.07 2.86 8.34
C LYS A 41 -9.04 2.50 6.87
N SER A 42 -9.72 1.42 6.48
CA SER A 42 -9.78 0.99 5.07
C SER A 42 -10.55 1.99 4.19
N THR A 43 -11.56 2.68 4.75
CA THR A 43 -12.27 3.75 4.06
C THR A 43 -11.32 4.92 3.77
N LEU A 44 -10.56 5.36 4.78
CA LEU A 44 -9.55 6.40 4.61
C LEU A 44 -8.51 6.00 3.56
N LEU A 45 -8.03 4.75 3.62
CA LEU A 45 -7.06 4.24 2.65
C LEU A 45 -7.62 4.23 1.22
N ASN A 46 -8.89 3.84 1.04
CA ASN A 46 -9.56 3.84 -0.26
C ASN A 46 -9.76 5.26 -0.82
N ILE A 47 -10.06 6.24 0.04
CA ILE A 47 -10.13 7.64 -0.35
C ILE A 47 -8.76 8.14 -0.79
N VAL A 48 -7.70 7.88 -0.02
CA VAL A 48 -6.32 8.24 -0.37
C VAL A 48 -5.84 7.51 -1.64
N ALA A 49 -6.31 6.30 -1.89
CA ALA A 49 -6.06 5.59 -3.15
C ALA A 49 -6.85 6.16 -4.34
N GLY A 50 -7.79 7.09 -4.11
CA GLY A 50 -8.70 7.63 -5.11
C GLY A 50 -9.71 6.62 -5.64
N LEU A 51 -9.94 5.52 -4.92
CA LEU A 51 -10.92 4.49 -5.24
C LEU A 51 -12.33 4.88 -4.76
N ASP A 52 -12.43 5.52 -3.60
CA ASP A 52 -13.67 6.13 -3.12
C ASP A 52 -13.58 7.66 -3.35
N LYS A 53 -14.51 8.19 -4.13
CA LYS A 53 -14.55 9.62 -4.52
C LYS A 53 -15.73 10.37 -3.91
N GLU A 54 -16.62 9.66 -3.22
CA GLU A 54 -17.82 10.22 -2.62
C GLU A 54 -17.55 10.65 -1.18
N PHE A 55 -16.89 11.78 -0.99
CA PHE A 55 -16.59 12.38 0.32
C PHE A 55 -16.67 13.91 0.22
N LEU A 56 -16.78 14.58 1.35
CA LEU A 56 -16.59 16.03 1.47
C LEU A 56 -15.18 16.32 1.99
N GLY A 57 -14.66 17.48 1.67
CA GLY A 57 -13.30 17.89 2.05
C GLY A 57 -12.30 17.80 0.90
N ILE A 58 -11.01 17.83 1.23
CA ILE A 58 -9.93 17.94 0.23
C ILE A 58 -8.85 16.90 0.56
N VAL A 59 -8.41 16.17 -0.47
CA VAL A 59 -7.21 15.31 -0.42
C VAL A 59 -6.26 15.79 -1.51
N GLU A 60 -5.07 16.21 -1.10
CA GLU A 60 -4.02 16.73 -1.99
C GLU A 60 -2.80 15.82 -1.97
N TYR A 61 -2.11 15.74 -3.11
CA TYR A 61 -0.88 15.00 -3.33
C TYR A 61 0.19 15.96 -3.84
N ASP A 62 1.24 16.21 -3.06
CA ASP A 62 2.22 17.28 -3.32
C ASP A 62 1.51 18.61 -3.65
N LYS A 63 0.48 18.97 -2.87
CA LYS A 63 -0.36 20.20 -3.02
C LYS A 63 -1.22 20.24 -4.30
N GLN A 64 -1.49 19.12 -4.94
CA GLN A 64 -2.35 19.00 -6.12
C GLN A 64 -3.48 18.00 -5.87
N LEU A 65 -4.63 18.21 -6.47
CA LEU A 65 -5.69 17.22 -6.51
C LEU A 65 -5.26 16.01 -7.33
N ILE A 66 -5.92 14.87 -7.11
CA ILE A 66 -5.58 13.63 -7.79
C ILE A 66 -5.73 13.76 -9.30
N THR A 67 -4.67 13.39 -10.03
CA THR A 67 -4.63 13.38 -11.50
C THR A 67 -4.30 11.98 -12.01
N ARG A 68 -4.41 11.77 -13.32
CA ARG A 68 -4.01 10.51 -13.96
C ARG A 68 -2.51 10.21 -13.77
N GLU A 69 -1.69 11.22 -13.72
CA GLU A 69 -0.25 11.14 -13.48
C GLU A 69 0.04 10.67 -12.07
N ILE A 70 -0.66 11.23 -11.07
CA ILE A 70 -0.56 10.81 -9.66
C ILE A 70 -0.96 9.35 -9.49
N TYR A 71 -2.04 8.89 -10.14
CA TYR A 71 -2.42 7.47 -10.14
C TYR A 71 -1.32 6.52 -10.65
N LYS A 72 -0.51 6.95 -11.62
CA LYS A 72 0.60 6.14 -12.13
C LYS A 72 1.74 5.99 -11.13
N GLU A 73 1.83 6.90 -10.17
CA GLU A 73 2.90 6.99 -9.18
C GLU A 73 2.53 6.39 -7.82
N MET A 74 1.30 5.88 -7.67
CA MET A 74 0.85 5.23 -6.44
C MET A 74 0.39 3.80 -6.66
N THR A 75 0.30 3.03 -5.58
CA THR A 75 -0.26 1.68 -5.60
C THR A 75 -0.86 1.31 -4.25
N LEU A 76 -1.86 0.45 -4.29
CA LEU A 76 -2.53 -0.11 -3.11
C LEU A 76 -2.32 -1.63 -3.07
N VAL A 77 -1.89 -2.13 -1.92
CA VAL A 77 -1.90 -3.56 -1.56
C VAL A 77 -3.01 -3.77 -0.55
N THR A 78 -3.99 -4.56 -0.93
CA THR A 78 -5.16 -4.86 -0.09
C THR A 78 -4.90 -6.04 0.84
N GLN A 79 -5.62 -6.13 1.95
CA GLN A 79 -5.54 -7.21 2.92
C GLN A 79 -5.71 -8.60 2.28
N LYS A 80 -6.68 -8.75 1.37
CA LYS A 80 -6.81 -9.95 0.52
C LYS A 80 -6.19 -9.64 -0.83
N PRO A 81 -5.02 -10.24 -1.18
CA PRO A 81 -4.33 -9.92 -2.42
C PRO A 81 -5.14 -10.39 -3.62
N TYR A 82 -5.35 -9.49 -4.57
CA TYR A 82 -5.92 -9.84 -5.87
C TYR A 82 -4.80 -10.02 -6.88
N LEU A 83 -4.57 -11.26 -7.30
CA LEU A 83 -3.60 -11.60 -8.34
C LEU A 83 -4.32 -12.06 -9.61
N PHE A 84 -3.76 -11.71 -10.76
CA PHE A 84 -4.27 -12.24 -12.04
C PHE A 84 -4.04 -13.74 -12.10
N ARG A 85 -4.96 -14.50 -12.71
CA ARG A 85 -4.85 -15.94 -12.95
C ARG A 85 -3.78 -16.28 -14.01
N ARG A 86 -2.56 -15.76 -13.77
CA ARG A 86 -1.38 -15.90 -14.61
C ARG A 86 -0.21 -16.37 -13.75
N LYS A 87 0.96 -16.60 -14.37
CA LYS A 87 2.19 -16.89 -13.62
C LYS A 87 2.57 -15.75 -12.67
N VAL A 88 3.29 -16.08 -11.60
CA VAL A 88 3.84 -15.08 -10.66
C VAL A 88 4.68 -14.04 -11.40
N TYR A 89 5.59 -14.50 -12.28
CA TYR A 89 6.41 -13.62 -13.12
C TYR A 89 5.56 -12.59 -13.87
N GLU A 90 4.49 -13.04 -14.52
CA GLU A 90 3.60 -12.17 -15.31
C GLU A 90 2.81 -11.18 -14.44
N ASN A 91 2.46 -11.56 -13.21
CA ASN A 91 1.84 -10.66 -12.25
C ASN A 91 2.78 -9.52 -11.87
N ILE A 92 4.05 -9.84 -11.57
CA ILE A 92 5.06 -8.85 -11.17
C ILE A 92 5.45 -7.95 -12.35
N GLU A 93 5.56 -8.50 -13.56
CA GLU A 93 5.90 -7.77 -14.78
C GLU A 93 4.82 -6.78 -15.22
N TYR A 94 3.56 -7.05 -14.89
CA TYR A 94 2.41 -6.32 -15.42
C TYR A 94 2.45 -4.80 -15.21
N PRO A 95 2.77 -4.25 -14.00
CA PRO A 95 2.86 -2.81 -13.81
C PRO A 95 3.90 -2.11 -14.69
N LEU A 96 5.01 -2.80 -14.99
CA LEU A 96 6.05 -2.30 -15.87
C LEU A 96 5.62 -2.29 -17.34
N LYS A 97 4.86 -3.31 -17.78
CA LYS A 97 4.25 -3.35 -19.11
C LYS A 97 3.29 -2.18 -19.34
N VAL A 98 2.40 -1.93 -18.39
CA VAL A 98 1.44 -0.81 -18.46
C VAL A 98 2.15 0.54 -18.55
N ARG A 99 3.32 0.67 -17.89
CA ARG A 99 4.17 1.87 -17.93
C ARG A 99 5.12 1.91 -19.12
N LYS A 100 5.04 0.94 -20.04
CA LYS A 100 5.86 0.84 -21.25
C LYS A 100 7.37 0.86 -20.97
N VAL A 101 7.79 0.25 -19.86
CA VAL A 101 9.21 0.09 -19.52
C VAL A 101 9.90 -0.78 -20.57
N LYS A 102 11.14 -0.44 -20.96
CA LYS A 102 11.91 -1.21 -21.94
C LYS A 102 12.13 -2.65 -21.51
N LYS A 103 12.03 -3.61 -22.44
CA LYS A 103 12.07 -5.04 -22.15
C LYS A 103 13.30 -5.51 -21.36
N ALA A 104 14.47 -4.97 -21.64
CA ALA A 104 15.69 -5.32 -20.93
C ALA A 104 15.65 -4.86 -19.46
N GLU A 105 15.23 -3.62 -19.22
CA GLU A 105 15.05 -3.06 -17.87
C GLU A 105 13.95 -3.79 -17.08
N MET A 106 12.84 -4.06 -17.73
CA MET A 106 11.72 -4.80 -17.13
C MET A 106 12.17 -6.19 -16.64
N LYS A 107 12.91 -6.95 -17.47
CA LYS A 107 13.46 -8.25 -17.08
C LYS A 107 14.39 -8.14 -15.86
N ARG A 108 15.27 -7.10 -15.83
CA ARG A 108 16.17 -6.86 -14.71
C ARG A 108 15.40 -6.56 -13.43
N LYS A 109 14.44 -5.61 -13.47
CA LYS A 109 13.63 -5.23 -12.31
C LYS A 109 12.80 -6.40 -11.76
N VAL A 110 12.19 -7.21 -12.65
CA VAL A 110 11.41 -8.37 -12.24
C VAL A 110 12.30 -9.45 -11.62
N LYS A 111 13.49 -9.70 -12.18
CA LYS A 111 14.44 -10.66 -11.59
C LYS A 111 14.88 -10.20 -10.20
N ASP A 112 15.31 -8.96 -10.05
CA ASP A 112 15.75 -8.38 -8.78
C ASP A 112 14.67 -8.48 -7.69
N ILE A 113 13.43 -8.08 -7.99
CA ILE A 113 12.35 -8.12 -7.01
C ILE A 113 11.97 -9.56 -6.61
N ILE A 114 12.03 -10.52 -7.55
CA ILE A 114 11.79 -11.94 -7.27
C ILE A 114 12.85 -12.50 -6.31
N GLU A 115 14.11 -12.16 -6.51
CA GLU A 115 15.21 -12.54 -5.61
C GLU A 115 15.04 -11.92 -4.23
N ARG A 116 14.75 -10.62 -4.15
CA ARG A 116 14.55 -9.89 -2.89
C ARG A 116 13.40 -10.45 -2.04
N PHE A 117 12.30 -10.86 -2.67
CA PHE A 117 11.14 -11.45 -1.99
C PHE A 117 11.27 -12.96 -1.73
N GLU A 118 12.39 -13.58 -2.17
CA GLU A 118 12.67 -15.01 -2.00
C GLU A 118 11.53 -15.89 -2.59
N ILE A 119 11.06 -15.50 -3.79
CA ILE A 119 9.96 -16.18 -4.51
C ILE A 119 10.42 -16.76 -5.86
N GLY A 120 11.72 -17.04 -5.99
CA GLY A 120 12.33 -17.57 -7.22
C GLY A 120 11.70 -18.87 -7.71
N GLU A 121 11.41 -19.80 -6.79
CA GLU A 121 10.78 -21.09 -7.08
C GLU A 121 9.32 -20.94 -7.54
N LEU A 122 8.68 -19.83 -7.19
CA LEU A 122 7.27 -19.57 -7.50
C LEU A 122 7.07 -18.90 -8.86
N LYS A 123 8.13 -18.42 -9.53
CA LYS A 123 8.04 -17.54 -10.72
C LYS A 123 7.16 -18.09 -11.84
N ASP A 124 7.18 -19.40 -12.05
CA ASP A 124 6.43 -20.10 -13.10
C ASP A 124 5.10 -20.70 -12.62
N LYS A 125 4.84 -20.66 -11.30
CA LYS A 125 3.60 -21.14 -10.69
C LYS A 125 2.44 -20.19 -11.01
N LYS A 126 1.25 -20.74 -11.25
CA LYS A 126 0.03 -19.92 -11.41
C LYS A 126 -0.36 -19.29 -10.07
N ALA A 127 -0.67 -18.01 -10.06
CA ALA A 127 -0.93 -17.25 -8.83
C ALA A 127 -2.14 -17.74 -8.02
N ASN A 128 -3.10 -18.40 -8.66
CA ASN A 128 -4.24 -19.02 -7.97
C ASN A 128 -3.90 -20.31 -7.19
N LEU A 129 -2.67 -20.77 -7.27
CA LEU A 129 -2.16 -21.96 -6.54
C LEU A 129 -1.23 -21.58 -5.37
N LEU A 130 -1.09 -20.29 -5.11
CA LEU A 130 -0.25 -19.77 -4.04
C LEU A 130 -0.95 -19.87 -2.67
N SER A 131 -0.16 -20.08 -1.62
CA SER A 131 -0.60 -19.89 -0.24
C SER A 131 -0.93 -18.42 0.05
N GLY A 132 -1.53 -18.13 1.22
CA GLY A 132 -1.82 -16.76 1.65
C GLY A 132 -0.56 -15.89 1.73
N GLY A 133 0.48 -16.36 2.42
CA GLY A 133 1.75 -15.66 2.54
C GLY A 133 2.49 -15.47 1.21
N GLU A 134 2.53 -16.53 0.36
CA GLU A 134 3.07 -16.44 -1.00
C GLU A 134 2.32 -15.38 -1.83
N SER A 135 0.99 -15.36 -1.76
CA SER A 135 0.15 -14.39 -2.46
C SER A 135 0.41 -12.95 -2.00
N GLN A 136 0.58 -12.73 -0.70
CA GLN A 136 0.92 -11.42 -0.15
C GLN A 136 2.31 -10.96 -0.58
N LYS A 137 3.34 -11.82 -0.51
CA LYS A 137 4.68 -11.53 -1.03
C LYS A 137 4.65 -11.12 -2.49
N VAL A 138 3.94 -11.88 -3.34
CA VAL A 138 3.80 -11.57 -4.77
C VAL A 138 3.04 -10.27 -5.00
N SER A 139 2.00 -9.99 -4.22
CA SER A 139 1.23 -8.74 -4.32
C SER A 139 2.09 -7.51 -3.97
N LEU A 140 2.87 -7.60 -2.89
CA LEU A 140 3.79 -6.52 -2.49
C LEU A 140 4.96 -6.38 -3.49
N ALA A 141 5.53 -7.47 -3.97
CA ALA A 141 6.56 -7.45 -5.02
C ALA A 141 6.05 -6.76 -6.28
N ARG A 142 4.82 -7.09 -6.73
CA ARG A 142 4.16 -6.42 -7.85
C ARG A 142 3.94 -4.92 -7.61
N ALA A 143 3.63 -4.53 -6.38
CA ALA A 143 3.45 -3.14 -6.01
C ALA A 143 4.77 -2.35 -6.00
N LEU A 144 5.88 -2.97 -5.61
CA LEU A 144 7.18 -2.31 -5.46
C LEU A 144 8.04 -2.30 -6.74
N VAL A 145 7.78 -3.21 -7.70
CA VAL A 145 8.65 -3.40 -8.88
C VAL A 145 8.81 -2.15 -9.76
N PHE A 146 7.84 -1.24 -9.75
CA PHE A 146 7.90 0.01 -10.51
C PHE A 146 8.27 1.23 -9.66
N GLU A 147 8.64 1.02 -8.39
CA GLU A 147 9.12 2.06 -7.46
C GLU A 147 8.14 3.22 -7.33
N PRO A 148 6.92 2.99 -6.79
CA PRO A 148 5.91 4.03 -6.65
C PRO A 148 6.40 5.17 -5.75
N ARG A 149 5.86 6.38 -5.90
CA ARG A 149 6.10 7.49 -4.96
C ARG A 149 5.23 7.40 -3.70
N LEU A 150 4.09 6.69 -3.81
CA LEU A 150 3.17 6.44 -2.69
C LEU A 150 2.75 4.96 -2.68
N LEU A 151 3.06 4.29 -1.58
CA LEU A 151 2.67 2.91 -1.31
C LEU A 151 1.61 2.90 -0.21
N LEU A 152 0.45 2.34 -0.52
CA LEU A 152 -0.69 2.19 0.38
C LEU A 152 -0.83 0.71 0.75
N LEU A 153 -0.90 0.39 2.03
CA LEU A 153 -0.92 -0.98 2.55
C LEU A 153 -2.09 -1.16 3.51
N ASP A 154 -3.02 -2.05 3.18
CA ASP A 154 -4.14 -2.43 4.04
C ASP A 154 -3.85 -3.78 4.69
N GLU A 155 -3.46 -3.79 5.96
CA GLU A 155 -3.12 -4.98 6.75
C GLU A 155 -2.24 -6.00 6.00
N PRO A 156 -1.09 -5.58 5.44
CA PRO A 156 -0.35 -6.38 4.46
C PRO A 156 0.20 -7.69 5.02
N THR A 157 0.28 -7.83 6.33
CA THR A 157 0.88 -8.98 7.02
C THR A 157 -0.11 -9.77 7.88
N SER A 158 -1.41 -9.52 7.72
CA SER A 158 -2.43 -10.25 8.47
C SER A 158 -2.53 -11.71 8.00
N ASN A 159 -2.62 -12.63 8.96
CA ASN A 159 -2.82 -14.07 8.73
C ASN A 159 -1.76 -14.75 7.84
N ILE A 160 -0.52 -14.31 7.90
CA ILE A 160 0.60 -14.94 7.19
C ILE A 160 1.70 -15.38 8.17
N ASP A 161 2.58 -16.24 7.70
CA ASP A 161 3.65 -16.81 8.51
C ASP A 161 4.73 -15.78 8.90
N PRO A 162 5.44 -15.99 10.04
CA PRO A 162 6.43 -15.04 10.54
C PRO A 162 7.62 -14.79 9.58
N GLU A 163 7.98 -15.75 8.75
CA GLU A 163 9.08 -15.61 7.79
C GLU A 163 8.68 -14.67 6.66
N SER A 164 7.49 -14.86 6.10
CA SER A 164 6.91 -13.95 5.11
C SER A 164 6.77 -12.53 5.65
N ILE A 165 6.36 -12.37 6.93
CA ILE A 165 6.28 -11.05 7.59
C ILE A 165 7.65 -10.37 7.58
N LYS A 166 8.71 -11.06 8.02
CA LYS A 166 10.07 -10.50 8.07
C LYS A 166 10.56 -10.03 6.70
N ILE A 167 10.33 -10.83 5.66
CA ILE A 167 10.70 -10.48 4.28
C ILE A 167 9.95 -9.21 3.84
N MET A 168 8.63 -9.17 4.06
CA MET A 168 7.81 -8.03 3.65
C MET A 168 8.17 -6.75 4.39
N GLU A 169 8.37 -6.80 5.71
CA GLU A 169 8.79 -5.67 6.54
C GLU A 169 10.15 -5.14 6.08
N ARG A 170 11.12 -6.02 5.84
CA ARG A 170 12.43 -5.67 5.28
C ARG A 170 12.31 -4.91 3.97
N GLU A 171 11.47 -5.39 3.05
CA GLU A 171 11.32 -4.79 1.73
C GLU A 171 10.56 -3.46 1.76
N ILE A 172 9.60 -3.30 2.67
CA ILE A 172 8.93 -2.00 2.91
C ILE A 172 9.94 -0.96 3.44
N LEU A 173 10.75 -1.33 4.44
CA LEU A 173 11.78 -0.45 4.99
C LEU A 173 12.85 -0.10 3.95
N LYS A 174 13.29 -1.08 3.17
CA LYS A 174 14.26 -0.88 2.08
C LYS A 174 13.71 0.09 1.03
N PHE A 175 12.48 -0.13 0.58
CA PHE A 175 11.80 0.77 -0.36
C PHE A 175 11.74 2.21 0.18
N ASN A 176 11.33 2.41 1.42
CA ASN A 176 11.28 3.74 2.01
C ASN A 176 12.66 4.39 2.10
N ARG A 177 13.68 3.65 2.54
CA ARG A 177 15.05 4.18 2.73
C ARG A 177 15.76 4.51 1.42
N GLU A 178 15.70 3.62 0.44
CA GLU A 178 16.45 3.73 -0.82
C GLU A 178 15.75 4.60 -1.86
N ILE A 179 14.43 4.43 -2.00
CA ILE A 179 13.61 5.14 -3.00
C ILE A 179 13.03 6.45 -2.46
N LYS A 180 13.04 6.63 -1.11
CA LYS A 180 12.34 7.74 -0.43
C LYS A 180 10.84 7.77 -0.76
N GLY A 181 10.27 6.59 -1.02
CA GLY A 181 8.84 6.43 -1.22
C GLY A 181 8.07 6.70 0.06
N THR A 182 6.94 7.38 -0.04
CA THR A 182 6.01 7.56 1.09
C THR A 182 5.19 6.30 1.26
N VAL A 183 4.97 5.88 2.50
CA VAL A 183 4.19 4.68 2.82
C VAL A 183 3.07 5.06 3.80
N LEU A 184 1.85 4.65 3.48
CA LEU A 184 0.74 4.62 4.42
C LEU A 184 0.39 3.16 4.69
N ILE A 185 0.50 2.74 5.94
CA ILE A 185 0.16 1.38 6.38
C ILE A 185 -1.00 1.41 7.37
N VAL A 186 -2.05 0.69 7.06
CA VAL A 186 -3.14 0.41 7.98
C VAL A 186 -2.88 -0.93 8.63
N THR A 187 -2.87 -0.98 9.95
CA THR A 187 -2.68 -2.22 10.72
C THR A 187 -3.35 -2.12 12.09
N HIS A 188 -3.80 -3.25 12.61
CA HIS A 188 -4.22 -3.37 14.01
C HIS A 188 -3.07 -3.88 14.91
N ASN A 189 -1.92 -4.21 14.33
CA ASN A 189 -0.74 -4.71 15.04
C ASN A 189 0.14 -3.53 15.50
N ILE A 190 0.00 -3.17 16.78
CA ILE A 190 0.74 -2.05 17.40
C ILE A 190 2.25 -2.30 17.37
N GLU A 191 2.70 -3.53 17.63
CA GLU A 191 4.13 -3.85 17.62
C GLU A 191 4.75 -3.72 16.21
N GLN A 192 3.99 -4.07 15.18
CA GLN A 192 4.40 -3.84 13.80
C GLN A 192 4.51 -2.34 13.50
N SER A 193 3.51 -1.55 13.90
CA SER A 193 3.53 -0.11 13.65
C SER A 193 4.72 0.56 14.32
N LYS A 194 5.06 0.17 15.57
CA LYS A 194 6.25 0.69 16.27
C LYS A 194 7.58 0.33 15.58
N ARG A 195 7.65 -0.83 14.92
CA ARG A 195 8.86 -1.24 14.18
C ARG A 195 9.04 -0.57 12.83
N LEU A 196 7.94 -0.30 12.14
CA LEU A 196 7.97 0.16 10.76
C LEU A 196 7.76 1.66 10.60
N CYS A 197 6.93 2.28 11.43
CA CYS A 197 6.42 3.62 11.16
C CYS A 197 7.28 4.71 11.80
N ASP A 198 7.51 5.78 11.04
CA ASP A 198 8.08 7.03 11.58
C ASP A 198 7.02 7.80 12.39
N ASN A 199 5.76 7.78 11.91
CA ASN A 199 4.62 8.44 12.55
C ASN A 199 3.48 7.44 12.73
N ILE A 200 2.79 7.51 13.87
CA ILE A 200 1.61 6.67 14.15
C ILE A 200 0.42 7.60 14.43
N VAL A 201 -0.66 7.35 13.75
CA VAL A 201 -1.94 8.04 13.88
C VAL A 201 -2.98 7.07 14.39
N TYR A 202 -3.66 7.41 15.47
CA TYR A 202 -4.75 6.62 16.00
C TYR A 202 -6.07 7.07 15.38
N LEU A 203 -6.82 6.15 14.79
CA LEU A 203 -8.14 6.42 14.22
C LEU A 203 -9.21 5.69 15.03
N GLU A 204 -10.12 6.42 15.64
CA GLU A 204 -11.23 5.89 16.41
C GLU A 204 -12.52 6.62 16.05
N GLU A 205 -13.60 5.86 15.83
CA GLU A 205 -14.91 6.39 15.44
C GLU A 205 -14.85 7.43 14.29
N GLY A 206 -13.95 7.20 13.34
CA GLY A 206 -13.76 8.08 12.19
C GLY A 206 -12.90 9.32 12.44
N LYS A 207 -12.41 9.53 13.66
CA LYS A 207 -11.63 10.71 14.05
C LYS A 207 -10.17 10.36 14.29
N VAL A 208 -9.29 11.32 14.00
CA VAL A 208 -7.87 11.23 14.30
C VAL A 208 -7.64 11.67 15.74
N GLY A 209 -7.09 10.76 16.57
CA GLY A 209 -6.57 11.04 17.91
C GLY A 209 -5.05 11.17 17.88
N PHE A 210 -4.52 12.00 18.72
CA PHE A 210 -3.07 12.17 18.95
C PHE A 210 -2.66 11.51 20.26
#